data_436e56acdcc4deae928b6a68ac2bcf7f
#
_entry.id   436e56acdcc4deae928b6a68ac2bcf7f
#
_cell.length_a   1.000
_cell.length_b   1.000
_cell.length_c   1.000
_cell.angle_alpha   90.00
_cell.angle_beta   90.00
_cell.angle_gamma   90.00
#
_symmetry.space_group_name_H-M   'P 1'
#
loop_
_entity.id
_entity.type
_entity.pdbx_description
1 polymer ?
#
loop_
_entity_poly.entity_id
_entity_poly.type
_entity_poly.pdbx_seq_one_letter_code
_entity_poly.pdbx_strand_id
1 'polypeptide(L)'
;IIVIDTFGEEIPDDPRIPAYMGIIDNPDGLNHIDDPFNDYDGMITIELRGNSSQWNDKRPYRLETVDEDGENNNVSLLGMPDENDWVLYAPWQDKSLIRNVLTYQIANEMGRYAARTRYCELYLNDDYKGIYVLMEKIKRDQNRIDISKLEPDETMGDDLTGGYILKFDWYWTGDNIGGFESEHDGMVYNYHYPKPDDIVPEQEEYIQQYIHDFETVMLGPDYTNTQTGYPSTMNVGSFVDHILLQELSKNVDAYRLSTYIYKDRDSIDHRLTAGPVWDINHGFGNCDYGETWVPEGWLIEYNPEGGDQMTFWWELVWADQNFKDQVSDRFTELRNTILSVQHIDTIIDSIVAYLGPAIDRNFARWSLLGTYVWPNYYVFDTYEEEIDYLKSWTLDRLVWMDQEILSITKGEPIPQKYFLHPAYPNPFNPAVSIRYDLPEEGPVRIVIHDLAGRFVRTLLNERQNFGSHTMIWNTVDHHHGPIPGGVYLLSIESGNFRKTQKIMLLK
;
A
#
# COMPACT_ATOMS: atom_id res chain seq x y z
N ILE A 1 -0.68 25.42 -6.11
CA ILE A 1 0.67 25.83 -5.72
C ILE A 1 0.69 26.09 -4.21
N ILE A 2 1.74 25.62 -3.54
CA ILE A 2 2.01 25.97 -2.13
C ILE A 2 3.28 26.81 -2.09
N VAL A 3 3.23 27.95 -1.41
CA VAL A 3 4.36 28.85 -1.18
C VAL A 3 4.63 28.90 0.31
N ILE A 4 5.89 28.65 0.70
CA ILE A 4 6.32 28.71 2.11
C ILE A 4 7.52 29.68 2.22
N ASP A 5 7.45 30.60 3.16
CA ASP A 5 8.53 31.50 3.53
C ASP A 5 8.91 31.27 5.00
N THR A 6 10.14 30.83 5.22
CA THR A 6 10.72 30.63 6.57
C THR A 6 11.44 31.87 7.10
N PHE A 7 11.28 33.02 6.46
CA PHE A 7 11.94 34.29 6.80
C PHE A 7 13.49 34.17 6.80
N GLY A 8 14.00 33.24 5.97
CA GLY A 8 15.43 32.98 5.84
C GLY A 8 16.01 31.99 6.88
N GLU A 9 15.18 31.41 7.73
CA GLU A 9 15.62 30.38 8.67
C GLU A 9 15.73 29.01 7.98
N GLU A 10 16.70 28.19 8.40
CA GLU A 10 16.81 26.80 7.95
C GLU A 10 15.79 25.93 8.72
N ILE A 11 15.05 25.08 8.00
CA ILE A 11 14.08 24.18 8.62
C ILE A 11 14.81 23.06 9.36
N PRO A 12 14.67 22.97 10.70
CA PRO A 12 15.32 21.94 11.51
C PRO A 12 14.50 20.62 11.53
N ASP A 13 15.07 19.58 12.11
CA ASP A 13 14.35 18.34 12.43
C ASP A 13 13.43 18.55 13.66
N ASP A 14 13.95 19.23 14.68
CA ASP A 14 13.25 19.60 15.92
C ASP A 14 14.02 20.75 16.61
N PRO A 15 13.39 21.75 17.23
CA PRO A 15 11.95 22.03 17.24
C PRO A 15 11.48 22.72 15.96
N ARG A 16 10.16 22.74 15.73
CA ARG A 16 9.53 23.48 14.63
C ARG A 16 9.83 24.96 14.70
N ILE A 17 9.94 25.57 13.51
CA ILE A 17 10.11 27.02 13.36
C ILE A 17 8.85 27.65 12.79
N PRO A 18 8.56 28.93 13.10
CA PRO A 18 7.50 29.70 12.44
C PRO A 18 7.81 29.89 10.95
N ALA A 19 6.78 29.80 10.13
CA ALA A 19 6.86 30.13 8.71
C ALA A 19 5.52 30.69 8.24
N TYR A 20 5.50 31.30 7.08
CA TYR A 20 4.29 31.74 6.40
C TYR A 20 3.97 30.77 5.28
N MET A 21 2.70 30.46 5.06
CA MET A 21 2.23 29.61 3.96
C MET A 21 1.11 30.29 3.21
N GLY A 22 1.21 30.27 1.88
CA GLY A 22 0.13 30.64 0.98
C GLY A 22 -0.21 29.47 0.06
N ILE A 23 -1.51 29.23 -0.18
CA ILE A 23 -1.99 28.21 -1.13
C ILE A 23 -2.82 28.86 -2.22
N ILE A 24 -2.46 28.55 -3.47
CA ILE A 24 -3.19 28.96 -4.67
C ILE A 24 -3.87 27.74 -5.26
N ASP A 25 -5.21 27.74 -5.32
CA ASP A 25 -6.03 26.70 -5.94
C ASP A 25 -7.19 27.35 -6.72
N ASN A 26 -6.93 27.71 -7.98
CA ASN A 26 -7.89 28.37 -8.83
C ASN A 26 -8.95 27.39 -9.35
N PRO A 27 -10.22 27.77 -9.40
CA PRO A 27 -11.34 26.91 -9.83
C PRO A 27 -11.22 26.39 -11.27
N ASP A 28 -10.49 27.07 -12.13
CA ASP A 28 -10.23 26.64 -13.52
C ASP A 28 -9.05 25.68 -13.64
N GLY A 29 -8.39 25.36 -12.49
CA GLY A 29 -7.29 24.41 -12.40
C GLY A 29 -5.95 24.94 -12.94
N LEU A 30 -5.88 26.22 -13.34
CA LEU A 30 -4.64 26.85 -13.79
C LEU A 30 -4.16 27.86 -12.73
N ASN A 31 -3.02 27.55 -12.10
CA ASN A 31 -2.43 28.35 -11.03
C ASN A 31 -1.15 29.01 -11.50
N HIS A 32 -0.99 30.29 -11.19
CA HIS A 32 0.25 31.05 -11.42
C HIS A 32 0.83 31.51 -10.09
N ILE A 33 2.16 31.59 -10.00
CA ILE A 33 2.83 31.95 -8.76
C ILE A 33 2.50 33.38 -8.29
N ASP A 34 2.09 34.25 -9.22
CA ASP A 34 1.69 35.63 -8.93
C ASP A 34 0.19 35.79 -8.62
N ASP A 35 -0.57 34.68 -8.63
CA ASP A 35 -1.99 34.71 -8.26
C ASP A 35 -2.14 34.93 -6.74
N PRO A 36 -3.25 35.54 -6.29
CA PRO A 36 -3.51 35.69 -4.86
C PRO A 36 -3.72 34.32 -4.19
N PHE A 37 -3.26 34.21 -2.96
CA PHE A 37 -3.59 33.06 -2.13
C PHE A 37 -5.10 33.01 -1.88
N ASN A 38 -5.74 31.91 -2.25
CA ASN A 38 -7.19 31.79 -2.24
C ASN A 38 -7.75 30.56 -1.52
N ASP A 39 -6.87 29.61 -1.12
CA ASP A 39 -7.25 28.46 -0.28
C ASP A 39 -6.73 28.62 1.15
N TYR A 40 -5.48 29.02 1.32
CA TYR A 40 -4.88 29.34 2.60
C TYR A 40 -3.92 30.54 2.49
N ASP A 41 -3.92 31.39 3.52
CA ASP A 41 -3.08 32.58 3.64
C ASP A 41 -2.83 32.84 5.13
N GLY A 42 -1.71 32.35 5.70
CA GLY A 42 -1.51 32.43 7.14
C GLY A 42 -0.20 31.84 7.65
N MET A 43 -0.08 31.85 8.98
CA MET A 43 1.09 31.33 9.68
C MET A 43 1.01 29.82 9.87
N ILE A 44 2.18 29.19 9.81
CA ILE A 44 2.39 27.77 10.12
C ILE A 44 3.60 27.61 11.03
N THR A 45 3.72 26.45 11.64
CA THR A 45 5.02 25.93 12.11
C THR A 45 5.47 24.79 11.23
N ILE A 46 6.78 24.68 10.98
CA ILE A 46 7.35 23.69 10.05
C ILE A 46 8.62 23.06 10.58
N GLU A 47 8.81 21.77 10.34
CA GLU A 47 9.99 20.99 10.63
C GLU A 47 10.27 19.97 9.54
N LEU A 48 11.50 19.44 9.48
CA LEU A 48 11.82 18.27 8.68
C LEU A 48 11.07 17.04 9.22
N ARG A 49 10.80 16.09 8.35
CA ARG A 49 10.07 14.88 8.68
C ARG A 49 10.75 13.64 8.13
N GLY A 50 10.48 12.50 8.80
CA GLY A 50 10.94 11.17 8.42
C GLY A 50 12.28 10.83 9.05
N ASN A 51 12.79 9.64 8.75
CA ASN A 51 14.09 9.15 9.19
C ASN A 51 15.09 9.27 8.02
N SER A 52 15.24 8.22 7.23
CA SER A 52 16.16 8.19 6.08
C SER A 52 15.78 9.19 4.97
N SER A 53 14.51 9.53 4.83
CA SER A 53 14.02 10.50 3.83
C SER A 53 14.54 11.93 4.03
N GLN A 54 14.98 12.29 5.24
CA GLN A 54 15.60 13.59 5.51
C GLN A 54 16.97 13.76 4.81
N TRP A 55 17.63 12.66 4.45
CA TRP A 55 18.94 12.70 3.77
C TRP A 55 18.83 12.95 2.27
N ASN A 56 17.62 12.92 1.73
CA ASN A 56 17.38 13.24 0.33
C ASN A 56 17.46 14.75 0.08
N ASP A 57 17.87 15.16 -1.12
CA ASP A 57 17.91 16.58 -1.48
C ASP A 57 16.50 17.20 -1.53
N LYS A 58 15.50 16.41 -1.90
CA LYS A 58 14.08 16.76 -1.84
C LYS A 58 13.50 16.26 -0.53
N ARG A 59 13.45 17.12 0.47
CA ARG A 59 13.09 16.76 1.86
C ARG A 59 11.60 16.83 2.10
N PRO A 60 11.01 15.88 2.84
CA PRO A 60 9.63 15.97 3.31
C PRO A 60 9.53 16.86 4.55
N TYR A 61 8.35 17.48 4.74
CA TYR A 61 8.09 18.38 5.85
C TYR A 61 6.84 17.97 6.62
N ARG A 62 6.81 18.32 7.90
CA ARG A 62 5.63 18.34 8.75
C ARG A 62 5.32 19.78 9.09
N LEU A 63 4.05 20.15 8.98
CA LEU A 63 3.62 21.51 9.27
C LEU A 63 2.34 21.50 10.11
N GLU A 64 2.17 22.56 10.89
CA GLU A 64 0.94 22.84 11.61
C GLU A 64 0.49 24.24 11.27
N THR A 65 -0.80 24.37 10.93
CA THR A 65 -1.44 25.70 10.79
C THR A 65 -1.69 26.28 12.16
N VAL A 66 -1.33 27.56 12.33
CA VAL A 66 -1.47 28.28 13.61
C VAL A 66 -2.19 29.61 13.40
N ASP A 67 -2.81 30.11 14.48
CA ASP A 67 -3.42 31.45 14.51
C ASP A 67 -2.41 32.56 14.82
N GLU A 68 -2.90 33.81 15.00
CA GLU A 68 -2.07 34.98 15.29
C GLU A 68 -1.35 34.90 16.65
N ASP A 69 -1.85 34.07 17.57
CA ASP A 69 -1.27 33.83 18.91
C ASP A 69 -0.28 32.65 18.89
N GLY A 70 -0.16 31.94 17.75
CA GLY A 70 0.68 30.75 17.58
C GLY A 70 0.06 29.46 18.09
N GLU A 71 -1.25 29.48 18.40
CA GLU A 71 -2.00 28.30 18.81
C GLU A 71 -2.52 27.53 17.60
N ASN A 72 -2.79 26.24 17.76
CA ASN A 72 -3.28 25.36 16.71
C ASN A 72 -4.57 25.91 16.06
N ASN A 73 -4.56 26.04 14.75
CA ASN A 73 -5.66 26.52 13.95
C ASN A 73 -6.15 25.46 12.96
N ASN A 74 -7.25 24.80 13.28
CA ASN A 74 -7.84 23.80 12.39
C ASN A 74 -8.47 24.48 11.18
N VAL A 75 -7.97 24.18 10.00
CA VAL A 75 -8.45 24.73 8.72
C VAL A 75 -8.58 23.65 7.67
N SER A 76 -9.49 23.84 6.72
CA SER A 76 -9.55 23.03 5.51
C SER A 76 -8.45 23.47 4.56
N LEU A 77 -7.64 22.54 4.09
CA LEU A 77 -6.66 22.79 3.03
C LEU A 77 -7.02 21.98 1.80
N LEU A 78 -7.17 22.63 0.64
CA LEU A 78 -7.50 22.02 -0.65
C LEU A 78 -8.73 21.09 -0.56
N GLY A 79 -9.75 21.50 0.21
CA GLY A 79 -10.99 20.77 0.41
C GLY A 79 -10.87 19.48 1.24
N MET A 80 -9.77 19.27 1.95
CA MET A 80 -9.66 18.23 2.97
C MET A 80 -10.29 18.71 4.29
N PRO A 81 -10.78 17.80 5.15
CA PRO A 81 -11.40 18.17 6.43
C PRO A 81 -10.52 19.05 7.31
N ASP A 82 -11.14 19.93 8.10
CA ASP A 82 -10.45 20.87 8.99
C ASP A 82 -9.51 20.14 9.96
N GLU A 83 -8.26 20.56 9.96
CA GLU A 83 -7.23 20.07 10.86
C GLU A 83 -6.03 21.03 10.86
N ASN A 84 -5.16 20.94 11.86
CA ASN A 84 -3.93 21.72 11.91
C ASN A 84 -2.66 20.95 11.49
N ASP A 85 -2.62 19.62 11.70
CA ASP A 85 -1.45 18.77 11.41
C ASP A 85 -1.47 18.23 9.97
N TRP A 86 -0.45 18.59 9.19
CA TRP A 86 -0.30 18.20 7.79
C TRP A 86 1.09 17.68 7.48
N VAL A 87 1.22 16.95 6.39
CA VAL A 87 2.47 16.44 5.86
C VAL A 87 2.64 16.88 4.42
N LEU A 88 3.80 17.44 4.10
CA LEU A 88 4.28 17.61 2.72
C LEU A 88 5.22 16.45 2.39
N TYR A 89 4.66 15.40 1.82
CA TYR A 89 5.44 14.26 1.35
C TYR A 89 6.21 14.61 0.09
N ALA A 90 7.50 14.27 0.07
CA ALA A 90 8.41 14.48 -1.04
C ALA A 90 8.69 13.16 -1.76
N PRO A 91 8.05 12.84 -2.88
CA PRO A 91 8.31 11.61 -3.62
C PRO A 91 9.69 11.70 -4.31
N TRP A 92 10.72 11.23 -3.60
CA TRP A 92 12.10 11.17 -4.10
C TRP A 92 12.46 9.77 -4.60
N GLN A 93 12.20 8.76 -3.77
CA GLN A 93 12.46 7.35 -4.09
C GLN A 93 11.40 6.74 -5.01
N ASP A 94 10.20 7.32 -5.02
CA ASP A 94 9.12 6.96 -5.92
C ASP A 94 9.10 7.88 -7.15
N LYS A 95 9.78 7.48 -8.21
CA LYS A 95 9.85 8.26 -9.45
C LYS A 95 8.55 8.24 -10.25
N SER A 96 7.64 7.30 -9.98
CA SER A 96 6.28 7.38 -10.52
C SER A 96 5.47 8.51 -9.90
N LEU A 97 5.86 8.99 -8.70
CA LEU A 97 5.17 10.00 -7.89
C LEU A 97 3.80 9.55 -7.35
N ILE A 98 3.40 8.28 -7.54
CA ILE A 98 2.01 7.82 -7.45
C ILE A 98 1.77 6.78 -6.34
N ARG A 99 2.74 5.94 -5.97
CA ARG A 99 2.55 4.72 -5.18
C ARG A 99 1.79 4.92 -3.88
N ASN A 100 2.16 5.94 -3.09
CA ASN A 100 1.43 6.29 -1.86
C ASN A 100 -0.01 6.70 -2.15
N VAL A 101 -0.19 7.64 -3.09
CA VAL A 101 -1.51 8.20 -3.42
C VAL A 101 -2.44 7.12 -3.97
N LEU A 102 -1.93 6.24 -4.84
CA LEU A 102 -2.68 5.10 -5.39
C LEU A 102 -3.19 4.19 -4.27
N THR A 103 -2.31 3.78 -3.36
CA THR A 103 -2.69 2.86 -2.28
C THR A 103 -3.68 3.49 -1.31
N TYR A 104 -3.49 4.77 -0.96
CA TYR A 104 -4.41 5.48 -0.06
C TYR A 104 -5.78 5.69 -0.71
N GLN A 105 -5.83 5.98 -2.00
CA GLN A 105 -7.09 6.07 -2.72
C GLN A 105 -7.81 4.72 -2.73
N ILE A 106 -7.12 3.62 -3.07
CA ILE A 106 -7.68 2.27 -3.05
C ILE A 106 -8.21 1.93 -1.64
N ALA A 107 -7.44 2.21 -0.57
CA ALA A 107 -7.87 1.96 0.80
C ALA A 107 -9.15 2.71 1.16
N ASN A 108 -9.25 4.00 0.81
CA ASN A 108 -10.45 4.80 1.03
C ASN A 108 -11.65 4.27 0.23
N GLU A 109 -11.47 3.83 -1.01
CA GLU A 109 -12.50 3.20 -1.83
C GLU A 109 -12.95 1.84 -1.27
N MET A 110 -12.06 1.09 -0.61
CA MET A 110 -12.38 -0.14 0.13
C MET A 110 -13.19 0.13 1.40
N GLY A 111 -13.37 1.40 1.80
CA GLY A 111 -14.05 1.80 3.04
C GLY A 111 -13.13 1.81 4.27
N ARG A 112 -11.82 1.83 4.08
CA ARG A 112 -10.82 1.97 5.14
C ARG A 112 -10.18 3.35 5.08
N TYR A 113 -10.17 4.04 6.21
CA TYR A 113 -9.48 5.32 6.25
C TYR A 113 -8.00 5.15 5.86
N ALA A 114 -7.56 5.98 4.96
CA ALA A 114 -6.15 6.25 4.67
C ALA A 114 -6.01 7.76 4.42
N ALA A 115 -4.81 8.29 4.60
CA ALA A 115 -4.55 9.72 4.49
C ALA A 115 -5.07 10.28 3.15
N ARG A 116 -5.91 11.30 3.20
CA ARG A 116 -6.30 12.04 2.01
C ARG A 116 -5.12 12.83 1.49
N THR A 117 -5.03 12.97 0.20
CA THR A 117 -3.86 13.54 -0.47
C THR A 117 -4.25 14.59 -1.49
N ARG A 118 -3.40 15.62 -1.66
CA ARG A 118 -3.48 16.62 -2.73
C ARG A 118 -2.10 16.87 -3.30
N TYR A 119 -1.94 16.70 -4.59
CA TYR A 119 -0.70 17.10 -5.25
C TYR A 119 -0.56 18.62 -5.29
N CYS A 120 0.66 19.09 -5.09
CA CYS A 120 0.99 20.49 -5.18
C CYS A 120 2.40 20.66 -5.77
N GLU A 121 2.66 21.83 -6.35
CA GLU A 121 4.01 22.31 -6.66
C GLU A 121 4.43 23.24 -5.51
N LEU A 122 5.59 22.95 -4.89
CA LEU A 122 6.09 23.68 -3.73
C LEU A 122 7.12 24.72 -4.13
N TYR A 123 6.93 25.94 -3.65
CA TYR A 123 7.96 26.98 -3.57
C TYR A 123 8.34 27.20 -2.11
N LEU A 124 9.62 27.13 -1.81
CA LEU A 124 10.16 27.34 -0.46
C LEU A 124 11.24 28.43 -0.54
N ASN A 125 10.99 29.57 0.11
CA ASN A 125 11.88 30.75 0.06
C ASN A 125 12.22 31.14 -1.39
N ASP A 126 11.20 31.32 -2.22
CA ASP A 126 11.30 31.64 -3.66
C ASP A 126 12.00 30.56 -4.54
N ASP A 127 12.40 29.41 -3.96
CA ASP A 127 13.02 28.33 -4.71
C ASP A 127 11.98 27.22 -5.01
N TYR A 128 11.79 26.92 -6.29
CA TYR A 128 10.89 25.86 -6.76
C TYR A 128 11.41 24.48 -6.34
N LYS A 129 10.61 23.73 -5.58
CA LYS A 129 10.96 22.41 -5.03
C LYS A 129 10.32 21.22 -5.78
N GLY A 130 9.54 21.47 -6.83
CA GLY A 130 8.89 20.41 -7.60
C GLY A 130 7.56 19.94 -7.01
N ILE A 131 7.12 18.76 -7.45
CA ILE A 131 5.86 18.13 -7.01
C ILE A 131 6.00 17.57 -5.59
N TYR A 132 5.09 17.95 -4.73
CA TYR A 132 4.88 17.40 -3.40
C TYR A 132 3.45 16.86 -3.29
N VAL A 133 3.20 16.10 -2.23
CA VAL A 133 1.85 15.65 -1.86
C VAL A 133 1.54 16.23 -0.49
N LEU A 134 0.61 17.18 -0.42
CA LEU A 134 0.00 17.59 0.84
C LEU A 134 -0.93 16.47 1.28
N MET A 135 -0.76 15.98 2.49
CA MET A 135 -1.50 14.83 2.98
C MET A 135 -1.80 14.92 4.48
N GLU A 136 -2.86 14.25 4.89
CA GLU A 136 -3.21 14.12 6.29
C GLU A 136 -2.13 13.33 7.05
N LYS A 137 -1.81 13.78 8.26
CA LYS A 137 -1.05 12.99 9.22
C LYS A 137 -1.96 11.95 9.86
N ILE A 138 -1.45 10.75 10.12
CA ILE A 138 -2.17 9.77 10.93
C ILE A 138 -2.36 10.37 12.33
N LYS A 139 -3.61 10.44 12.77
CA LYS A 139 -4.01 11.06 14.02
C LYS A 139 -5.39 10.54 14.44
N ARG A 140 -5.65 10.54 15.74
CA ARG A 140 -7.00 10.39 16.27
C ARG A 140 -7.80 11.65 15.93
N ASP A 141 -8.83 11.51 15.13
CA ASP A 141 -9.78 12.54 14.75
C ASP A 141 -11.02 11.91 14.11
N GLN A 142 -12.20 12.56 14.22
CA GLN A 142 -13.46 12.09 13.64
C GLN A 142 -13.43 11.91 12.11
N ASN A 143 -12.53 12.62 11.43
CA ASN A 143 -12.37 12.53 9.98
C ASN A 143 -11.17 11.65 9.58
N ARG A 144 -10.41 11.12 10.54
CA ARG A 144 -9.20 10.32 10.34
C ARG A 144 -9.36 8.95 11.02
N ILE A 145 -8.63 8.65 12.11
CA ILE A 145 -8.93 7.47 12.93
C ILE A 145 -10.00 7.89 13.93
N ASP A 146 -11.23 7.52 13.63
CA ASP A 146 -12.41 7.90 14.42
C ASP A 146 -12.58 6.94 15.60
N ILE A 147 -11.82 7.22 16.66
CA ILE A 147 -11.90 6.57 17.95
C ILE A 147 -12.08 7.62 19.06
N SER A 148 -12.52 7.16 20.22
CA SER A 148 -12.73 7.99 21.40
C SER A 148 -11.46 8.79 21.75
N LYS A 149 -11.66 10.00 22.24
CA LYS A 149 -10.58 10.74 22.89
C LYS A 149 -10.24 10.07 24.23
N LEU A 150 -8.98 10.05 24.58
CA LEU A 150 -8.49 9.59 25.88
C LEU A 150 -7.75 10.74 26.55
N GLU A 151 -8.33 11.26 27.64
CA GLU A 151 -7.76 12.34 28.43
C GLU A 151 -6.91 11.78 29.58
N PRO A 152 -5.90 12.52 30.07
CA PRO A 152 -5.02 12.03 31.14
C PRO A 152 -5.72 11.66 32.47
N ASP A 153 -6.92 12.20 32.72
CA ASP A 153 -7.71 11.90 33.92
C ASP A 153 -8.69 10.73 33.75
N GLU A 154 -8.78 10.17 32.53
CA GLU A 154 -9.59 8.98 32.21
C GLU A 154 -8.81 7.71 32.55
N THR A 155 -8.77 7.36 33.84
CA THR A 155 -7.93 6.28 34.40
C THR A 155 -8.72 5.07 34.89
N MET A 156 -10.05 5.03 34.67
CA MET A 156 -10.89 3.91 35.10
C MET A 156 -12.16 3.76 34.25
N GLY A 157 -12.77 2.57 34.36
CA GLY A 157 -14.04 2.30 33.70
C GLY A 157 -13.91 2.20 32.18
N ASP A 158 -15.00 2.46 31.46
CA ASP A 158 -15.03 2.36 30.00
C ASP A 158 -14.10 3.38 29.33
N ASP A 159 -13.95 4.57 29.91
CA ASP A 159 -13.12 5.63 29.36
C ASP A 159 -11.64 5.24 29.25
N LEU A 160 -11.14 4.46 30.24
CA LEU A 160 -9.76 3.90 30.21
C LEU A 160 -9.58 2.89 29.06
N THR A 161 -10.64 2.23 28.61
CA THR A 161 -10.52 1.06 27.74
C THR A 161 -10.25 1.38 26.27
N GLY A 162 -10.29 2.65 25.85
CA GLY A 162 -10.14 2.98 24.44
C GLY A 162 -9.57 4.36 24.16
N GLY A 163 -9.34 4.57 22.87
CA GLY A 163 -8.65 5.74 22.37
C GLY A 163 -7.14 5.50 22.26
N TYR A 164 -6.72 4.29 21.88
CA TYR A 164 -5.31 3.98 21.68
C TYR A 164 -4.98 3.74 20.22
N ILE A 165 -3.87 4.31 19.75
CA ILE A 165 -3.25 4.00 18.47
C ILE A 165 -1.82 3.57 18.77
N LEU A 166 -1.46 2.37 18.34
CA LEU A 166 -0.11 1.82 18.45
C LEU A 166 0.47 1.69 17.04
N LYS A 167 1.80 1.70 16.94
CA LYS A 167 2.49 1.47 15.67
C LYS A 167 3.70 0.57 15.83
N PHE A 168 4.00 -0.20 14.80
CA PHE A 168 5.28 -0.87 14.60
C PHE A 168 6.14 0.05 13.75
N ASP A 169 7.30 0.44 14.27
CA ASP A 169 8.23 1.35 13.61
C ASP A 169 9.59 1.30 14.33
N TRP A 170 10.59 2.00 13.81
CA TRP A 170 11.87 2.15 14.49
C TRP A 170 11.66 2.74 15.89
N TYR A 171 12.09 2.00 16.92
CA TYR A 171 11.88 2.40 18.32
C TYR A 171 12.75 3.59 18.76
N TRP A 172 13.93 3.72 18.16
CA TRP A 172 14.96 4.67 18.63
C TRP A 172 15.01 5.98 17.83
N THR A 173 14.04 6.31 17.01
CA THR A 173 14.07 7.49 16.15
C THR A 173 12.88 8.41 16.34
N GLY A 174 13.17 9.71 16.55
CA GLY A 174 12.19 10.80 16.52
C GLY A 174 10.98 10.58 17.43
N ASP A 175 9.79 10.66 16.86
CA ASP A 175 8.49 10.53 17.57
C ASP A 175 8.24 9.13 18.18
N ASN A 176 9.19 8.19 18.09
CA ASN A 176 9.04 6.80 18.55
C ASN A 176 9.76 6.56 19.90
N ILE A 177 9.97 7.60 20.69
CA ILE A 177 10.53 7.49 22.03
C ILE A 177 9.39 7.24 23.01
N GLY A 178 8.92 6.01 23.08
CA GLY A 178 7.89 5.59 24.03
C GLY A 178 7.05 4.46 23.48
N GLY A 179 6.89 3.44 24.28
CA GLY A 179 6.20 2.21 23.94
C GLY A 179 6.56 1.10 24.91
N PHE A 180 6.21 -0.12 24.58
CA PHE A 180 6.52 -1.30 25.37
C PHE A 180 6.89 -2.49 24.47
N GLU A 181 7.66 -3.41 25.02
CA GLU A 181 8.04 -4.65 24.34
C GLU A 181 7.02 -5.74 24.63
N SER A 182 6.65 -6.52 23.62
CA SER A 182 5.90 -7.77 23.79
C SER A 182 6.70 -8.73 24.67
N GLU A 183 6.04 -9.33 25.68
CA GLU A 183 6.64 -10.37 26.51
C GLU A 183 6.88 -11.68 25.76
N HIS A 184 6.28 -11.86 24.58
CA HIS A 184 6.30 -13.11 23.83
C HIS A 184 7.37 -13.14 22.74
N ASP A 185 7.56 -12.05 22.00
CA ASP A 185 8.52 -11.99 20.89
C ASP A 185 9.49 -10.79 20.95
N GLY A 186 9.30 -9.87 21.92
CA GLY A 186 10.16 -8.69 22.08
C GLY A 186 9.89 -7.59 21.05
N MET A 187 8.83 -7.70 20.27
CA MET A 187 8.42 -6.63 19.36
C MET A 187 7.96 -5.39 20.12
N VAL A 188 8.31 -4.22 19.61
CA VAL A 188 7.99 -2.95 20.27
C VAL A 188 6.68 -2.39 19.72
N TYR A 189 5.72 -2.17 20.60
CA TYR A 189 4.49 -1.42 20.35
C TYR A 189 4.74 0.04 20.75
N ASN A 190 4.95 0.91 19.75
CA ASN A 190 5.17 2.33 20.00
C ASN A 190 3.83 3.05 20.22
N TYR A 191 3.76 3.92 21.24
CA TYR A 191 2.60 4.79 21.46
C TYR A 191 2.52 5.85 20.35
N HIS A 192 1.44 5.87 19.59
CA HIS A 192 1.14 6.93 18.64
C HIS A 192 0.09 7.90 19.16
N TYR A 193 -0.94 7.36 19.85
CA TYR A 193 -1.92 8.12 20.59
C TYR A 193 -2.44 7.27 21.78
N PRO A 194 -2.52 7.84 23.00
CA PRO A 194 -1.90 9.10 23.37
C PRO A 194 -0.40 9.16 23.05
N LYS A 195 0.18 10.38 22.98
CA LYS A 195 1.63 10.48 22.77
C LYS A 195 2.40 9.98 24.00
N PRO A 196 3.67 9.58 23.86
CA PRO A 196 4.47 9.13 24.99
C PRO A 196 4.52 10.09 26.19
N ASP A 197 4.49 11.41 25.93
CA ASP A 197 4.50 12.44 26.96
C ASP A 197 3.12 12.70 27.59
N ASP A 198 2.05 12.25 26.95
CA ASP A 198 0.67 12.51 27.35
C ASP A 198 0.01 11.30 28.04
N ILE A 199 0.49 10.07 27.77
CA ILE A 199 -0.06 8.84 28.33
C ILE A 199 0.33 8.73 29.82
N VAL A 200 -0.63 8.36 30.67
CA VAL A 200 -0.40 8.21 32.12
C VAL A 200 -0.24 6.73 32.50
N PRO A 201 0.37 6.42 33.68
CA PRO A 201 0.71 5.04 34.04
C PRO A 201 -0.46 4.05 34.03
N GLU A 202 -1.64 4.46 34.41
CA GLU A 202 -2.84 3.61 34.40
C GLU A 202 -3.28 3.25 32.97
N GLN A 203 -3.11 4.16 32.03
CA GLN A 203 -3.41 3.96 30.62
C GLN A 203 -2.34 3.06 29.96
N GLU A 204 -1.06 3.26 30.32
CA GLU A 204 0.03 2.38 29.90
C GLU A 204 -0.21 0.94 30.38
N GLU A 205 -0.49 0.75 31.67
CA GLU A 205 -0.76 -0.57 32.26
C GLU A 205 -1.94 -1.24 31.56
N TYR A 206 -3.01 -0.50 31.29
CA TYR A 206 -4.19 -1.04 30.61
C TYR A 206 -3.86 -1.54 29.20
N ILE A 207 -3.25 -0.70 28.35
CA ILE A 207 -3.02 -1.09 26.93
C ILE A 207 -1.95 -2.18 26.82
N GLN A 208 -0.92 -2.18 27.69
CA GLN A 208 0.06 -3.26 27.76
C GLN A 208 -0.59 -4.58 28.15
N GLN A 209 -1.46 -4.58 29.18
CA GLN A 209 -2.17 -5.78 29.60
C GLN A 209 -3.15 -6.26 28.51
N TYR A 210 -3.84 -5.34 27.83
CA TYR A 210 -4.73 -5.69 26.72
C TYR A 210 -3.98 -6.41 25.57
N ILE A 211 -2.82 -5.91 25.18
CA ILE A 211 -1.98 -6.54 24.15
C ILE A 211 -1.43 -7.88 24.63
N HIS A 212 -0.97 -7.97 25.89
CA HIS A 212 -0.51 -9.22 26.49
C HIS A 212 -1.62 -10.29 26.48
N ASP A 213 -2.84 -9.92 26.85
CA ASP A 213 -4.00 -10.83 26.84
C ASP A 213 -4.34 -11.27 25.41
N PHE A 214 -4.32 -10.35 24.45
CA PHE A 214 -4.49 -10.65 23.02
C PHE A 214 -3.44 -11.66 22.53
N GLU A 215 -2.16 -11.42 22.79
CA GLU A 215 -1.07 -12.30 22.40
C GLU A 215 -1.15 -13.66 23.10
N THR A 216 -1.58 -13.69 24.36
CA THR A 216 -1.83 -14.93 25.09
C THR A 216 -2.95 -15.78 24.44
N VAL A 217 -4.01 -15.12 23.99
CA VAL A 217 -5.10 -15.78 23.23
C VAL A 217 -4.54 -16.34 21.92
N MET A 218 -3.70 -15.59 21.22
CA MET A 218 -3.07 -16.04 19.97
C MET A 218 -2.20 -17.27 20.14
N LEU A 219 -1.50 -17.41 21.27
CA LEU A 219 -0.65 -18.56 21.58
C LEU A 219 -1.44 -19.76 22.15
N GLY A 220 -2.70 -19.57 22.46
CA GLY A 220 -3.56 -20.62 23.01
C GLY A 220 -3.95 -21.69 21.99
N PRO A 221 -4.28 -22.92 22.42
CA PRO A 221 -4.65 -24.01 21.50
C PRO A 221 -5.96 -23.74 20.74
N ASP A 222 -6.81 -22.87 21.26
CA ASP A 222 -8.11 -22.51 20.68
C ASP A 222 -8.11 -21.12 20.05
N TYR A 223 -6.93 -20.61 19.60
CA TYR A 223 -6.77 -19.25 19.11
C TYR A 223 -7.70 -18.89 17.93
N THR A 224 -8.15 -19.87 17.14
CA THR A 224 -9.08 -19.68 16.02
C THR A 224 -10.57 -19.75 16.41
N ASN A 225 -10.87 -20.02 17.70
CA ASN A 225 -12.25 -20.13 18.17
C ASN A 225 -12.97 -18.78 18.05
N THR A 226 -14.13 -18.76 17.40
CA THR A 226 -14.87 -17.52 17.10
C THR A 226 -15.40 -16.78 18.34
N GLN A 227 -15.46 -17.43 19.50
CA GLN A 227 -16.00 -16.85 20.75
C GLN A 227 -14.90 -16.47 21.76
N THR A 228 -13.78 -17.18 21.74
CA THR A 228 -12.72 -17.08 22.75
C THR A 228 -11.33 -16.89 22.16
N GLY A 229 -11.17 -17.08 20.87
CA GLY A 229 -9.94 -16.88 20.12
C GLY A 229 -9.83 -15.45 19.53
N TYR A 230 -8.84 -15.25 18.65
CA TYR A 230 -8.58 -13.94 18.05
C TYR A 230 -9.81 -13.30 17.35
N PRO A 231 -10.76 -14.05 16.74
CA PRO A 231 -11.91 -13.41 16.12
C PRO A 231 -12.81 -12.65 17.09
N SER A 232 -12.69 -12.93 18.40
CA SER A 232 -13.42 -12.19 19.43
C SER A 232 -12.72 -10.90 19.88
N THR A 233 -11.42 -10.78 19.67
CA THR A 233 -10.58 -9.65 20.11
C THR A 233 -10.00 -8.83 18.95
N MET A 234 -10.17 -9.31 17.72
CA MET A 234 -9.66 -8.70 16.50
C MET A 234 -10.81 -8.33 15.56
N ASN A 235 -10.81 -7.13 15.02
CA ASN A 235 -11.69 -6.74 13.92
C ASN A 235 -11.18 -7.40 12.61
N VAL A 236 -11.52 -8.67 12.43
CA VAL A 236 -11.00 -9.53 11.35
C VAL A 236 -11.10 -8.85 9.98
N GLY A 237 -12.22 -8.17 9.68
CA GLY A 237 -12.39 -7.48 8.40
C GLY A 237 -11.37 -6.36 8.17
N SER A 238 -10.90 -5.68 9.22
CA SER A 238 -9.85 -4.66 9.07
C SER A 238 -8.49 -5.28 8.74
N PHE A 239 -8.17 -6.42 9.36
CA PHE A 239 -6.94 -7.17 9.08
C PHE A 239 -6.95 -7.79 7.69
N VAL A 240 -8.09 -8.30 7.23
CA VAL A 240 -8.28 -8.79 5.86
C VAL A 240 -7.99 -7.67 4.84
N ASP A 241 -8.61 -6.49 5.01
CA ASP A 241 -8.40 -5.37 4.10
C ASP A 241 -6.95 -4.85 4.17
N HIS A 242 -6.36 -4.79 5.38
CA HIS A 242 -4.96 -4.38 5.56
C HIS A 242 -3.99 -5.32 4.84
N ILE A 243 -4.16 -6.63 5.01
CA ILE A 243 -3.35 -7.65 4.31
C ILE A 243 -3.52 -7.51 2.80
N LEU A 244 -4.73 -7.36 2.28
CA LEU A 244 -4.95 -7.20 0.85
C LEU A 244 -4.24 -5.97 0.28
N LEU A 245 -4.21 -4.85 1.01
CA LEU A 245 -3.50 -3.63 0.59
C LEU A 245 -1.98 -3.80 0.62
N GLN A 246 -1.45 -4.42 1.69
CA GLN A 246 -0.02 -4.68 1.83
C GLN A 246 0.47 -5.71 0.80
N GLU A 247 -0.31 -6.76 0.56
CA GLU A 247 0.03 -7.78 -0.44
C GLU A 247 -0.13 -7.27 -1.88
N LEU A 248 -1.14 -6.43 -2.16
CA LEU A 248 -1.26 -5.78 -3.47
C LEU A 248 -0.02 -4.97 -3.81
N SER A 249 0.41 -4.15 -2.88
CA SER A 249 1.60 -3.31 -3.06
C SER A 249 2.91 -4.08 -2.90
N LYS A 250 2.91 -5.21 -2.20
CA LYS A 250 4.09 -5.95 -1.77
C LYS A 250 5.16 -5.01 -1.19
N ASN A 251 4.72 -4.11 -0.28
CA ASN A 251 5.57 -3.12 0.36
C ASN A 251 6.55 -3.81 1.32
N VAL A 252 7.85 -3.65 1.12
CA VAL A 252 8.90 -4.33 1.88
C VAL A 252 8.82 -4.09 3.39
N ASP A 253 8.28 -2.96 3.81
CA ASP A 253 8.14 -2.57 5.22
C ASP A 253 6.83 -3.07 5.85
N ALA A 254 5.94 -3.69 5.07
CA ALA A 254 4.65 -4.18 5.56
C ALA A 254 4.80 -5.09 6.77
N TYR A 255 3.85 -4.98 7.70
CA TYR A 255 3.77 -5.74 8.97
C TYR A 255 4.86 -5.44 10.01
N ARG A 256 5.92 -4.71 9.64
CA ARG A 256 7.11 -4.46 10.46
C ARG A 256 7.30 -2.99 10.83
N LEU A 257 7.24 -2.13 9.82
CA LEU A 257 7.45 -0.69 9.93
C LEU A 257 6.23 0.04 9.41
N SER A 258 6.00 1.26 9.88
CA SER A 258 4.87 2.10 9.47
C SER A 258 3.51 1.38 9.49
N THR A 259 3.38 0.38 10.36
CA THR A 259 2.16 -0.42 10.52
C THR A 259 1.41 0.03 11.75
N TYR A 260 0.13 0.34 11.61
CA TYR A 260 -0.71 0.90 12.65
C TYR A 260 -1.80 -0.07 13.04
N ILE A 261 -2.09 -0.09 14.35
CA ILE A 261 -3.25 -0.76 14.93
C ILE A 261 -3.88 0.17 15.96
N TYR A 262 -5.18 0.06 16.17
CA TYR A 262 -5.88 0.91 17.14
C TYR A 262 -7.02 0.19 17.85
N LYS A 263 -7.40 0.70 19.02
CA LYS A 263 -8.47 0.20 19.86
C LYS A 263 -9.34 1.35 20.34
N ASP A 264 -10.65 1.20 20.19
CA ASP A 264 -11.63 2.10 20.77
C ASP A 264 -12.13 1.60 22.15
N ARG A 265 -13.01 2.36 22.80
CA ARG A 265 -13.64 1.97 24.06
C ARG A 265 -14.40 0.66 23.92
N ASP A 266 -14.42 -0.14 25.00
CA ASP A 266 -15.10 -1.43 25.00
C ASP A 266 -16.60 -1.32 24.69
N SER A 267 -17.23 -0.24 25.08
CA SER A 267 -18.64 0.06 24.76
C SER A 267 -18.90 0.35 23.27
N ILE A 268 -17.84 0.64 22.49
CA ILE A 268 -17.93 0.95 21.05
C ILE A 268 -17.42 -0.25 20.23
N ASP A 269 -16.14 -0.53 20.31
CA ASP A 269 -15.54 -1.74 19.73
C ASP A 269 -14.29 -2.14 20.54
N HIS A 270 -14.42 -3.20 21.33
CA HIS A 270 -13.31 -3.69 22.17
C HIS A 270 -12.20 -4.38 21.38
N ARG A 271 -12.38 -4.58 20.08
CA ARG A 271 -11.48 -5.34 19.23
C ARG A 271 -10.35 -4.47 18.68
N LEU A 272 -9.18 -5.09 18.54
CA LEU A 272 -8.06 -4.49 17.86
C LEU A 272 -8.35 -4.33 16.36
N THR A 273 -8.08 -3.16 15.80
CA THR A 273 -8.33 -2.84 14.40
C THR A 273 -7.02 -2.49 13.69
N ALA A 274 -6.79 -3.07 12.50
CA ALA A 274 -5.60 -2.80 11.69
C ALA A 274 -5.79 -1.58 10.77
N GLY A 275 -4.71 -0.83 10.57
CA GLY A 275 -4.64 0.35 9.71
C GLY A 275 -4.49 1.66 10.50
N PRO A 276 -4.43 2.78 9.76
CA PRO A 276 -4.39 2.89 8.30
C PRO A 276 -3.08 2.42 7.67
N VAL A 277 -3.08 2.18 6.36
CA VAL A 277 -1.84 1.93 5.61
C VAL A 277 -1.03 3.21 5.48
N TRP A 278 0.30 3.08 5.52
CA TRP A 278 1.22 4.20 5.48
C TRP A 278 2.54 3.81 4.82
N ASP A 279 3.18 4.75 4.11
CA ASP A 279 4.55 4.65 3.58
C ASP A 279 4.74 3.50 2.58
N ILE A 280 3.97 3.52 1.49
CA ILE A 280 3.93 2.48 0.45
C ILE A 280 4.86 2.80 -0.74
N ASN A 281 5.70 3.83 -0.64
CA ASN A 281 6.58 4.28 -1.72
C ASN A 281 7.62 3.24 -2.17
N HIS A 282 7.92 2.24 -1.35
CA HIS A 282 8.80 1.10 -1.66
C HIS A 282 8.05 -0.10 -2.25
N GLY A 283 6.72 -0.05 -2.32
CA GLY A 283 5.87 -1.08 -2.92
C GLY A 283 5.86 -1.09 -4.46
N PHE A 284 5.03 -1.96 -5.03
CA PHE A 284 4.82 -2.10 -6.48
C PHE A 284 6.13 -2.29 -7.26
N GLY A 285 7.00 -3.14 -6.73
CA GLY A 285 8.27 -3.49 -7.37
C GLY A 285 9.34 -2.42 -7.33
N ASN A 286 9.19 -1.36 -6.53
CA ASN A 286 10.14 -0.24 -6.50
C ASN A 286 11.44 -0.56 -5.74
N CYS A 287 11.43 -1.56 -4.85
CA CYS A 287 12.52 -1.82 -3.92
C CYS A 287 13.44 -2.95 -4.39
N ASP A 288 14.77 -2.81 -4.19
CA ASP A 288 15.82 -3.75 -4.61
C ASP A 288 16.22 -4.78 -3.54
N TYR A 289 15.47 -4.86 -2.45
CA TYR A 289 15.64 -5.86 -1.39
C TYR A 289 14.31 -6.50 -1.00
N GLY A 290 14.37 -7.60 -0.23
CA GLY A 290 13.17 -8.33 0.20
C GLY A 290 12.39 -9.01 -0.92
N GLU A 291 13.00 -9.19 -2.10
CA GLU A 291 12.38 -9.78 -3.29
C GLU A 291 11.04 -9.13 -3.71
N THR A 292 10.84 -7.85 -3.34
CA THR A 292 9.58 -7.14 -3.59
C THR A 292 9.44 -6.68 -5.04
N TRP A 293 10.52 -6.70 -5.83
CA TRP A 293 10.48 -6.46 -7.27
C TRP A 293 9.85 -7.62 -8.05
N VAL A 294 9.79 -8.82 -7.44
CA VAL A 294 9.13 -10.00 -8.00
C VAL A 294 7.65 -9.95 -7.63
N PRO A 295 6.71 -10.02 -8.59
CA PRO A 295 5.28 -9.93 -8.28
C PRO A 295 4.73 -11.17 -7.56
N GLU A 296 5.44 -12.32 -7.59
CA GLU A 296 5.06 -13.56 -6.93
C GLU A 296 5.46 -13.56 -5.44
N GLY A 297 4.84 -14.46 -4.66
CA GLY A 297 5.10 -14.71 -3.23
C GLY A 297 4.31 -13.78 -2.30
N TRP A 298 3.84 -14.34 -1.17
CA TRP A 298 3.21 -13.60 -0.10
C TRP A 298 4.26 -12.91 0.77
N LEU A 299 4.11 -11.62 0.99
CA LEU A 299 5.03 -10.87 1.86
C LEU A 299 4.86 -11.25 3.33
N ILE A 300 3.63 -11.59 3.74
CA ILE A 300 3.33 -12.07 5.10
C ILE A 300 4.06 -13.40 5.43
N GLU A 301 4.49 -14.15 4.42
CA GLU A 301 5.29 -15.38 4.57
C GLU A 301 6.80 -15.09 4.50
N TYR A 302 7.18 -13.87 4.14
CA TYR A 302 8.57 -13.46 4.08
C TYR A 302 9.07 -13.06 5.46
N ASN A 303 9.92 -13.90 6.05
CA ASN A 303 10.53 -13.65 7.35
C ASN A 303 12.07 -13.64 7.19
N PRO A 304 12.71 -12.47 7.04
CA PRO A 304 14.16 -12.38 6.87
C PRO A 304 14.89 -12.85 8.13
N GLU A 305 15.99 -13.58 7.96
CA GLU A 305 16.87 -13.95 9.06
C GLU A 305 17.54 -12.69 9.63
N GLY A 306 17.17 -12.31 10.85
CA GLY A 306 17.74 -11.19 11.63
C GLY A 306 17.27 -9.81 11.16
N GLY A 307 16.99 -8.93 12.09
CA GLY A 307 16.51 -7.58 11.85
C GLY A 307 15.02 -7.42 12.08
N ASP A 308 14.39 -6.55 11.35
CA ASP A 308 13.01 -6.12 11.55
C ASP A 308 12.02 -7.25 11.28
N GLN A 309 11.74 -8.04 12.28
CA GLN A 309 10.77 -9.13 12.22
C GLN A 309 9.36 -8.58 12.41
N MET A 310 8.37 -9.24 11.82
CA MET A 310 6.97 -8.97 12.15
C MET A 310 6.58 -9.72 13.44
N THR A 311 5.53 -9.24 14.12
CA THR A 311 5.01 -9.94 15.29
C THR A 311 4.48 -11.31 14.92
N PHE A 312 4.67 -12.30 15.80
CA PHE A 312 4.32 -13.71 15.58
C PHE A 312 2.85 -13.95 15.22
N TRP A 313 1.96 -13.10 15.68
CA TRP A 313 0.52 -13.31 15.47
C TRP A 313 0.06 -13.03 14.03
N TRP A 314 0.82 -12.29 13.21
CA TRP A 314 0.54 -12.20 11.78
C TRP A 314 0.64 -13.57 11.10
N GLU A 315 1.69 -14.35 11.43
CA GLU A 315 1.87 -15.70 10.91
C GLU A 315 0.73 -16.63 11.36
N LEU A 316 0.31 -16.54 12.64
CA LEU A 316 -0.77 -17.36 13.19
C LEU A 316 -2.13 -17.03 12.54
N VAL A 317 -2.43 -15.75 12.33
CA VAL A 317 -3.65 -15.33 11.62
C VAL A 317 -3.62 -15.86 10.19
N TRP A 318 -2.47 -15.74 9.51
CA TRP A 318 -2.29 -16.26 8.14
C TRP A 318 -2.32 -17.80 8.07
N ALA A 319 -2.01 -18.51 9.15
CA ALA A 319 -2.12 -19.96 9.20
C ALA A 319 -3.57 -20.47 9.33
N ASP A 320 -4.51 -19.63 9.80
CA ASP A 320 -5.91 -20.01 9.95
C ASP A 320 -6.65 -20.03 8.61
N GLN A 321 -7.20 -21.20 8.24
CA GLN A 321 -7.94 -21.38 6.99
C GLN A 321 -9.20 -20.49 6.94
N ASN A 322 -9.90 -20.30 8.05
CA ASN A 322 -11.09 -19.43 8.07
C ASN A 322 -10.74 -17.96 7.80
N PHE A 323 -9.55 -17.52 8.21
CA PHE A 323 -9.06 -16.20 7.88
C PHE A 323 -8.72 -16.10 6.39
N LYS A 324 -7.98 -17.06 5.86
CA LYS A 324 -7.66 -17.14 4.43
C LYS A 324 -8.92 -17.16 3.55
N ASP A 325 -9.95 -17.87 3.98
CA ASP A 325 -11.24 -17.91 3.27
C ASP A 325 -11.87 -16.50 3.22
N GLN A 326 -11.83 -15.74 4.33
CA GLN A 326 -12.31 -14.35 4.34
C GLN A 326 -11.47 -13.42 3.46
N VAL A 327 -10.12 -13.58 3.44
CA VAL A 327 -9.24 -12.85 2.52
C VAL A 327 -9.64 -13.12 1.07
N SER A 328 -9.90 -14.37 0.73
CA SER A 328 -10.31 -14.76 -0.60
C SER A 328 -11.69 -14.23 -1.00
N ASP A 329 -12.67 -14.35 -0.13
CA ASP A 329 -14.01 -13.83 -0.40
C ASP A 329 -13.96 -12.31 -0.61
N ARG A 330 -13.23 -11.58 0.23
CA ARG A 330 -13.05 -10.14 0.11
C ARG A 330 -12.26 -9.74 -1.13
N PHE A 331 -11.17 -10.45 -1.43
CA PHE A 331 -10.42 -10.22 -2.67
C PHE A 331 -11.29 -10.43 -3.89
N THR A 332 -12.09 -11.51 -3.93
CA THR A 332 -12.99 -11.80 -5.06
C THR A 332 -14.03 -10.69 -5.27
N GLU A 333 -14.58 -10.15 -4.18
CA GLU A 333 -15.48 -8.98 -4.23
C GLU A 333 -14.76 -7.76 -4.84
N LEU A 334 -13.60 -7.40 -4.29
CA LEU A 334 -12.83 -6.23 -4.71
C LEU A 334 -12.28 -6.38 -6.12
N ARG A 335 -11.89 -7.58 -6.52
CA ARG A 335 -11.29 -7.87 -7.84
C ARG A 335 -12.23 -7.58 -9.00
N ASN A 336 -13.54 -7.63 -8.75
CA ASN A 336 -14.56 -7.28 -9.73
C ASN A 336 -14.88 -5.77 -9.77
N THR A 337 -14.30 -4.98 -8.88
CA THR A 337 -14.58 -3.55 -8.70
C THR A 337 -13.29 -2.75 -8.51
N ILE A 338 -12.96 -2.43 -7.27
CA ILE A 338 -11.85 -1.55 -6.87
C ILE A 338 -10.48 -2.09 -7.29
N LEU A 339 -10.26 -3.41 -7.17
CA LEU A 339 -9.01 -4.05 -7.58
C LEU A 339 -9.03 -4.60 -9.01
N SER A 340 -9.97 -4.17 -9.86
CA SER A 340 -9.89 -4.49 -11.28
C SER A 340 -8.72 -3.74 -11.92
N VAL A 341 -8.01 -4.39 -12.84
CA VAL A 341 -6.90 -3.77 -13.59
C VAL A 341 -7.34 -2.47 -14.24
N GLN A 342 -8.51 -2.49 -14.87
CA GLN A 342 -9.06 -1.30 -15.53
C GLN A 342 -9.28 -0.14 -14.58
N HIS A 343 -9.75 -0.40 -13.35
CA HIS A 343 -9.98 0.65 -12.35
C HIS A 343 -8.65 1.25 -11.87
N ILE A 344 -7.68 0.39 -11.53
CA ILE A 344 -6.35 0.82 -11.08
C ILE A 344 -5.64 1.61 -12.18
N ASP A 345 -5.65 1.12 -13.44
CA ASP A 345 -5.10 1.85 -14.58
C ASP A 345 -5.78 3.21 -14.77
N THR A 346 -7.10 3.28 -14.57
CA THR A 346 -7.85 4.55 -14.65
C THR A 346 -7.40 5.54 -13.57
N ILE A 347 -7.15 5.08 -12.34
CA ILE A 347 -6.62 5.93 -11.27
C ILE A 347 -5.24 6.46 -11.67
N ILE A 348 -4.33 5.58 -12.10
CA ILE A 348 -2.97 5.94 -12.50
C ILE A 348 -3.01 6.96 -13.65
N ASP A 349 -3.78 6.68 -14.71
CA ASP A 349 -3.91 7.59 -15.86
C ASP A 349 -4.50 8.95 -15.48
N SER A 350 -5.47 8.95 -14.57
CA SER A 350 -6.07 10.19 -14.06
C SER A 350 -5.06 11.03 -13.28
N ILE A 351 -4.23 10.41 -12.45
CA ILE A 351 -3.17 11.10 -11.71
C ILE A 351 -2.11 11.65 -12.69
N VAL A 352 -1.65 10.86 -13.66
CA VAL A 352 -0.69 11.31 -14.68
C VAL A 352 -1.24 12.49 -15.48
N ALA A 353 -2.50 12.41 -15.90
CA ALA A 353 -3.16 13.50 -16.62
C ALA A 353 -3.30 14.77 -15.75
N TYR A 354 -3.62 14.62 -14.46
CA TYR A 354 -3.72 15.72 -13.52
C TYR A 354 -2.36 16.42 -13.28
N LEU A 355 -1.31 15.64 -13.10
CA LEU A 355 0.05 16.17 -12.92
C LEU A 355 0.56 16.89 -14.17
N GLY A 356 0.25 16.37 -15.36
CA GLY A 356 0.53 16.99 -16.64
C GLY A 356 1.94 17.61 -16.75
N PRO A 357 2.07 18.89 -17.16
CA PRO A 357 3.38 19.53 -17.33
C PRO A 357 4.20 19.72 -16.05
N ALA A 358 3.60 19.54 -14.86
CA ALA A 358 4.33 19.60 -13.59
C ALA A 358 5.37 18.47 -13.47
N ILE A 359 5.12 17.33 -14.13
CA ILE A 359 6.06 16.20 -14.21
C ILE A 359 7.40 16.65 -14.81
N ASP A 360 7.36 17.31 -15.96
CA ASP A 360 8.57 17.80 -16.64
C ASP A 360 9.31 18.81 -15.77
N ARG A 361 8.58 19.74 -15.12
CA ARG A 361 9.17 20.72 -14.20
C ARG A 361 9.83 20.07 -13.00
N ASN A 362 9.19 19.02 -12.43
CA ASN A 362 9.74 18.27 -11.31
C ASN A 362 11.06 17.58 -11.69
N PHE A 363 11.13 16.91 -12.84
CA PHE A 363 12.33 16.20 -13.26
C PHE A 363 13.39 17.14 -13.88
N ALA A 364 13.01 18.33 -14.34
CA ALA A 364 13.97 19.41 -14.65
C ALA A 364 14.64 19.95 -13.38
N ARG A 365 13.91 20.04 -12.25
CA ARG A 365 14.45 20.43 -10.94
C ARG A 365 15.28 19.31 -10.31
N TRP A 366 14.82 18.09 -10.39
CA TRP A 366 15.42 16.90 -9.82
C TRP A 366 15.71 15.88 -10.91
N SER A 367 16.96 15.82 -11.38
CA SER A 367 17.37 14.93 -12.47
C SER A 367 17.51 13.48 -11.99
N LEU A 368 16.38 12.85 -11.64
CA LEU A 368 16.32 11.49 -11.08
C LEU A 368 16.09 10.41 -12.14
N LEU A 369 15.48 10.74 -13.27
CA LEU A 369 15.31 9.78 -14.38
C LEU A 369 16.69 9.40 -14.94
N GLY A 370 16.87 8.13 -15.28
CA GLY A 370 18.15 7.56 -15.68
C GLY A 370 19.18 7.45 -14.54
N THR A 371 18.82 7.76 -13.29
CA THR A 371 19.74 7.76 -12.13
C THR A 371 19.26 6.76 -11.08
N TYR A 372 20.16 5.94 -10.55
CA TYR A 372 19.84 5.09 -9.41
C TYR A 372 19.61 5.94 -8.16
N VAL A 373 18.46 5.74 -7.53
CA VAL A 373 18.12 6.27 -6.20
C VAL A 373 17.79 5.07 -5.31
N TRP A 374 18.57 4.88 -4.24
CA TRP A 374 18.27 3.79 -3.31
C TRP A 374 16.87 3.92 -2.71
N PRO A 375 16.06 2.84 -2.66
CA PRO A 375 16.34 1.46 -3.04
C PRO A 375 15.70 1.04 -4.39
N ASN A 376 15.68 1.89 -5.41
CA ASN A 376 15.02 1.54 -6.67
C ASN A 376 15.62 0.28 -7.31
N TYR A 377 14.79 -0.73 -7.59
CA TYR A 377 15.22 -1.92 -8.32
C TYR A 377 15.48 -1.64 -9.80
N TYR A 378 14.60 -0.88 -10.43
CA TYR A 378 14.74 -0.45 -11.81
C TYR A 378 15.14 1.01 -11.93
N VAL A 379 15.82 1.35 -13.02
CA VAL A 379 16.21 2.71 -13.37
C VAL A 379 15.75 2.94 -14.80
N PHE A 380 14.75 3.80 -14.97
CA PHE A 380 14.20 4.15 -16.27
C PHE A 380 14.64 5.56 -16.69
N ASP A 381 14.80 5.77 -18.00
CA ASP A 381 15.25 7.06 -18.56
C ASP A 381 14.10 8.06 -18.71
N THR A 382 12.86 7.59 -18.74
CA THR A 382 11.66 8.42 -18.93
C THR A 382 10.60 8.16 -17.85
N TYR A 383 9.76 9.17 -17.62
CA TYR A 383 8.62 9.02 -16.70
C TYR A 383 7.58 8.05 -17.23
N GLU A 384 7.40 7.97 -18.55
CA GLU A 384 6.48 7.03 -19.19
C GLU A 384 6.87 5.57 -18.87
N GLU A 385 8.16 5.25 -18.91
CA GLU A 385 8.67 3.92 -18.53
C GLU A 385 8.43 3.59 -17.05
N GLU A 386 8.53 4.58 -16.13
CA GLU A 386 8.17 4.40 -14.72
C GLU A 386 6.69 4.06 -14.55
N ILE A 387 5.79 4.69 -15.32
CA ILE A 387 4.36 4.43 -15.30
C ILE A 387 4.02 3.08 -15.93
N ASP A 388 4.62 2.76 -17.06
CA ASP A 388 4.41 1.46 -17.74
C ASP A 388 4.86 0.31 -16.84
N TYR A 389 5.97 0.49 -16.13
CA TYR A 389 6.44 -0.48 -15.15
C TYR A 389 5.46 -0.63 -13.97
N LEU A 390 5.00 0.47 -13.37
CA LEU A 390 4.03 0.44 -12.28
C LEU A 390 2.77 -0.34 -12.69
N LYS A 391 2.24 -0.07 -13.87
CA LYS A 391 1.05 -0.76 -14.41
C LYS A 391 1.31 -2.24 -14.68
N SER A 392 2.41 -2.55 -15.36
CA SER A 392 2.74 -3.95 -15.71
C SER A 392 3.01 -4.78 -14.46
N TRP A 393 3.77 -4.26 -13.51
CA TRP A 393 4.04 -4.95 -12.24
C TRP A 393 2.74 -5.19 -11.45
N THR A 394 1.86 -4.18 -11.39
CA THR A 394 0.57 -4.30 -10.70
C THR A 394 -0.34 -5.35 -11.36
N LEU A 395 -0.35 -5.39 -12.68
CA LEU A 395 -1.06 -6.43 -13.43
C LEU A 395 -0.53 -7.82 -13.09
N ASP A 396 0.80 -8.01 -13.17
CA ASP A 396 1.43 -9.31 -12.90
C ASP A 396 1.17 -9.73 -11.44
N ARG A 397 1.22 -8.79 -10.48
CA ARG A 397 0.87 -9.03 -9.07
C ARG A 397 -0.58 -9.48 -8.89
N LEU A 398 -1.52 -8.77 -9.47
CA LEU A 398 -2.95 -9.13 -9.39
C LEU A 398 -3.23 -10.50 -10.01
N VAL A 399 -2.57 -10.80 -11.10
CA VAL A 399 -2.71 -12.11 -11.75
C VAL A 399 -2.14 -13.23 -10.88
N TRP A 400 -0.99 -13.00 -10.26
CA TRP A 400 -0.44 -13.95 -9.32
C TRP A 400 -1.36 -14.13 -8.10
N MET A 401 -1.88 -13.04 -7.52
CA MET A 401 -2.85 -13.10 -6.42
C MET A 401 -4.14 -13.83 -6.82
N ASP A 402 -4.65 -13.61 -8.04
CA ASP A 402 -5.82 -14.36 -8.57
C ASP A 402 -5.57 -15.88 -8.52
N GLN A 403 -4.35 -16.34 -8.85
CA GLN A 403 -3.99 -17.77 -8.84
C GLN A 403 -3.89 -18.31 -7.42
N GLU A 404 -3.17 -17.62 -6.56
CA GLU A 404 -2.91 -18.06 -5.18
C GLU A 404 -4.18 -18.03 -4.33
N ILE A 405 -4.97 -16.97 -4.42
CA ILE A 405 -6.21 -16.86 -3.65
C ILE A 405 -7.24 -17.90 -4.10
N LEU A 406 -7.32 -18.21 -5.39
CA LEU A 406 -8.13 -19.34 -5.87
C LEU A 406 -7.61 -20.67 -5.35
N SER A 407 -6.33 -20.82 -5.05
CA SER A 407 -5.76 -22.03 -4.45
C SER A 407 -6.02 -22.13 -2.95
N ILE A 408 -6.11 -20.97 -2.26
CA ILE A 408 -6.41 -20.87 -0.82
C ILE A 408 -7.86 -21.27 -0.52
N THR A 409 -8.79 -20.79 -1.34
CA THR A 409 -10.21 -21.09 -1.20
C THR A 409 -10.52 -22.43 -1.80
N LYS A 410 -10.53 -23.39 -1.02
CA LYS A 410 -11.01 -24.74 -1.29
C LYS A 410 -9.79 -25.67 -1.43
N GLY A 411 -9.88 -26.68 -0.64
CA GLY A 411 -9.91 -28.00 -1.23
C GLY A 411 -10.89 -27.96 -2.41
N GLU A 412 -10.56 -27.28 -3.54
CA GLU A 412 -11.35 -27.37 -4.75
C GLU A 412 -11.59 -28.85 -5.01
N PRO A 413 -12.81 -29.26 -5.32
CA PRO A 413 -13.00 -30.62 -5.74
C PRO A 413 -12.02 -30.84 -6.89
N ILE A 414 -11.07 -31.77 -6.70
CA ILE A 414 -10.11 -32.17 -7.74
C ILE A 414 -10.89 -32.18 -9.05
N PRO A 415 -10.50 -31.41 -10.05
CA PRO A 415 -11.23 -31.35 -11.30
C PRO A 415 -11.46 -32.78 -11.81
N GLN A 416 -12.70 -33.15 -12.07
CA GLN A 416 -13.02 -34.52 -12.48
C GLN A 416 -12.63 -34.81 -13.93
N LYS A 417 -12.21 -33.75 -14.68
CA LYS A 417 -11.84 -33.84 -16.08
C LYS A 417 -10.79 -32.79 -16.43
N TYR A 418 -9.95 -33.13 -17.38
CA TYR A 418 -9.09 -32.15 -18.04
C TYR A 418 -9.95 -31.11 -18.75
N PHE A 419 -9.65 -29.84 -18.57
CA PHE A 419 -10.33 -28.76 -19.25
C PHE A 419 -9.39 -27.61 -19.59
N LEU A 420 -9.55 -27.00 -20.76
CA LEU A 420 -8.90 -25.75 -21.13
C LEU A 420 -9.99 -24.69 -21.21
N HIS A 421 -9.95 -23.73 -20.29
CA HIS A 421 -10.90 -22.63 -20.26
C HIS A 421 -10.66 -21.66 -21.42
N PRO A 422 -11.68 -20.87 -21.83
CA PRO A 422 -11.45 -19.79 -22.79
C PRO A 422 -10.39 -18.83 -22.30
N ALA A 423 -9.38 -18.57 -23.12
CA ALA A 423 -8.36 -17.58 -22.80
C ALA A 423 -8.97 -16.18 -22.68
N TYR A 424 -8.58 -15.41 -21.68
CA TYR A 424 -9.15 -14.10 -21.41
C TYR A 424 -8.06 -13.07 -21.02
N PRO A 425 -8.17 -11.80 -21.53
CA PRO A 425 -9.10 -11.37 -22.56
C PRO A 425 -8.82 -12.04 -23.92
N ASN A 426 -9.81 -12.13 -24.78
CA ASN A 426 -9.63 -12.59 -26.15
C ASN A 426 -10.69 -11.92 -27.08
N PRO A 427 -10.33 -10.91 -27.89
CA PRO A 427 -8.97 -10.47 -28.23
C PRO A 427 -8.21 -9.83 -27.04
N PHE A 428 -6.86 -9.85 -27.08
CA PHE A 428 -5.98 -9.38 -26.02
C PHE A 428 -4.89 -8.43 -26.53
N ASN A 429 -4.33 -7.60 -25.59
CA ASN A 429 -3.20 -6.70 -25.84
C ASN A 429 -2.60 -6.22 -24.49
N PRO A 430 -1.31 -6.46 -24.19
CA PRO A 430 -0.43 -7.44 -24.82
C PRO A 430 -0.50 -8.83 -24.19
N ALA A 431 -1.24 -9.02 -23.09
CA ALA A 431 -1.25 -10.22 -22.28
C ALA A 431 -2.58 -10.99 -22.33
N VAL A 432 -2.51 -12.32 -22.23
CA VAL A 432 -3.67 -13.20 -22.16
C VAL A 432 -3.48 -14.25 -21.05
N SER A 433 -4.50 -14.41 -20.20
CA SER A 433 -4.57 -15.45 -19.18
C SER A 433 -5.08 -16.75 -19.79
N ILE A 434 -4.40 -17.85 -19.45
CA ILE A 434 -4.68 -19.22 -19.92
C ILE A 434 -4.94 -20.07 -18.68
N ARG A 435 -6.21 -20.49 -18.48
CA ARG A 435 -6.62 -21.35 -17.38
C ARG A 435 -6.91 -22.76 -17.86
N TYR A 436 -6.45 -23.77 -17.10
CA TYR A 436 -6.70 -25.18 -17.38
C TYR A 436 -6.82 -26.01 -16.10
N ASP A 437 -7.58 -27.12 -16.19
CA ASP A 437 -7.87 -28.01 -15.08
C ASP A 437 -7.24 -29.38 -15.31
N LEU A 438 -6.61 -29.94 -14.25
CA LEU A 438 -5.98 -31.25 -14.24
C LEU A 438 -6.65 -32.15 -13.20
N PRO A 439 -7.25 -33.30 -13.57
CA PRO A 439 -7.86 -34.23 -12.62
C PRO A 439 -6.82 -35.06 -11.87
N GLU A 440 -5.60 -35.17 -12.37
CA GLU A 440 -4.50 -35.94 -11.81
C GLU A 440 -3.15 -35.26 -12.09
N GLU A 441 -2.15 -35.52 -11.26
CA GLU A 441 -0.78 -35.07 -11.47
C GLU A 441 -0.21 -35.68 -12.76
N GLY A 442 0.40 -34.85 -13.60
CA GLY A 442 0.96 -35.33 -14.86
C GLY A 442 1.83 -34.30 -15.61
N PRO A 443 2.47 -34.74 -16.70
CA PRO A 443 3.20 -33.83 -17.59
C PRO A 443 2.21 -32.95 -18.33
N VAL A 444 2.45 -31.64 -18.34
CA VAL A 444 1.67 -30.65 -19.08
C VAL A 444 2.58 -29.91 -20.05
N ARG A 445 2.10 -29.76 -21.27
CA ARG A 445 2.76 -28.97 -22.31
C ARG A 445 1.80 -27.98 -22.93
N ILE A 446 2.13 -26.71 -22.88
CA ILE A 446 1.36 -25.63 -23.49
C ILE A 446 2.22 -24.92 -24.52
N VAL A 447 1.70 -24.80 -25.76
CA VAL A 447 2.45 -24.30 -26.91
C VAL A 447 1.60 -23.34 -27.71
N ILE A 448 2.23 -22.29 -28.21
CA ILE A 448 1.66 -21.35 -29.16
C ILE A 448 2.17 -21.63 -30.58
N HIS A 449 1.25 -21.64 -31.53
CA HIS A 449 1.54 -21.73 -32.96
C HIS A 449 0.86 -20.58 -33.70
N ASP A 450 1.36 -20.19 -34.87
CA ASP A 450 0.63 -19.31 -35.77
C ASP A 450 -0.43 -20.10 -36.58
N LEU A 451 -1.21 -19.41 -37.38
CA LEU A 451 -2.25 -20.02 -38.19
C LEU A 451 -1.72 -21.01 -39.28
N ALA A 452 -0.46 -20.90 -39.63
CA ALA A 452 0.21 -21.83 -40.54
C ALA A 452 0.76 -23.07 -39.83
N GLY A 453 0.55 -23.17 -38.49
CA GLY A 453 1.06 -24.27 -37.67
C GLY A 453 2.56 -24.14 -37.30
N ARG A 454 3.18 -23.02 -37.59
CA ARG A 454 4.60 -22.80 -37.23
C ARG A 454 4.68 -22.52 -35.73
N PHE A 455 5.68 -23.13 -35.09
CA PHE A 455 5.97 -22.95 -33.67
C PHE A 455 6.32 -21.48 -33.37
N VAL A 456 5.71 -20.92 -32.33
CA VAL A 456 5.96 -19.57 -31.81
C VAL A 456 6.68 -19.67 -30.46
N ARG A 457 6.05 -20.35 -29.47
CA ARG A 457 6.62 -20.48 -28.13
C ARG A 457 6.06 -21.68 -27.38
N THR A 458 6.89 -22.30 -26.54
CA THR A 458 6.42 -23.16 -25.45
C THR A 458 6.24 -22.30 -24.20
N LEU A 459 5.04 -22.28 -23.66
CA LEU A 459 4.72 -21.56 -22.44
C LEU A 459 4.96 -22.42 -21.20
N LEU A 460 4.66 -23.73 -21.30
CA LEU A 460 4.85 -24.68 -20.22
C LEU A 460 5.30 -26.04 -20.79
N ASN A 461 6.20 -26.73 -20.09
CA ASN A 461 6.58 -28.11 -20.42
C ASN A 461 7.20 -28.78 -19.18
N GLU A 462 6.34 -29.09 -18.21
CA GLU A 462 6.77 -29.69 -16.93
C GLU A 462 5.66 -30.54 -16.32
N ARG A 463 5.95 -31.23 -15.19
CA ARG A 463 4.93 -31.93 -14.41
C ARG A 463 4.20 -30.90 -13.54
N GLN A 464 2.87 -31.01 -13.52
CA GLN A 464 1.99 -30.19 -12.69
C GLN A 464 1.16 -31.10 -11.77
N ASN A 465 0.84 -30.62 -10.58
CA ASN A 465 -0.07 -31.29 -9.66
C ASN A 465 -1.51 -31.28 -10.20
N PHE A 466 -2.39 -32.08 -9.61
CA PHE A 466 -3.83 -31.96 -9.87
C PHE A 466 -4.34 -30.60 -9.40
N GLY A 467 -5.43 -30.10 -10.00
CA GLY A 467 -6.03 -28.81 -9.64
C GLY A 467 -6.28 -27.92 -10.85
N SER A 468 -6.76 -26.70 -10.57
CA SER A 468 -6.90 -25.65 -11.56
C SER A 468 -5.63 -24.81 -11.61
N HIS A 469 -5.13 -24.57 -12.82
CA HIS A 469 -3.90 -23.84 -13.08
C HIS A 469 -4.18 -22.63 -13.98
N THR A 470 -3.45 -21.54 -13.75
CA THR A 470 -3.52 -20.36 -14.63
C THR A 470 -2.10 -19.90 -14.95
N MET A 471 -1.90 -19.42 -16.16
CA MET A 471 -0.64 -18.81 -16.60
C MET A 471 -0.91 -17.66 -17.57
N ILE A 472 0.07 -16.78 -17.73
CA ILE A 472 -0.03 -15.63 -18.63
C ILE A 472 0.96 -15.76 -19.77
N TRP A 473 0.53 -15.32 -20.94
CA TRP A 473 1.39 -15.11 -22.07
C TRP A 473 1.46 -13.64 -22.46
N ASN A 474 2.67 -13.04 -22.33
CA ASN A 474 2.99 -11.64 -22.60
C ASN A 474 3.55 -11.42 -24.01
N THR A 475 2.99 -12.03 -25.03
CA THR A 475 3.23 -11.81 -26.47
C THR A 475 4.70 -11.74 -26.95
N VAL A 476 5.56 -12.51 -26.34
CA VAL A 476 6.94 -12.71 -26.82
C VAL A 476 7.12 -14.09 -27.43
N ASP A 477 7.95 -14.19 -28.45
CA ASP A 477 8.33 -15.46 -29.08
C ASP A 477 9.39 -16.23 -28.25
N HIS A 478 9.86 -17.35 -28.80
CA HIS A 478 10.89 -18.19 -28.16
C HIS A 478 12.22 -17.45 -27.93
N HIS A 479 12.50 -16.38 -28.67
CA HIS A 479 13.69 -15.55 -28.55
C HIS A 479 13.47 -14.27 -27.74
N HIS A 480 12.34 -14.17 -27.04
CA HIS A 480 11.92 -12.98 -26.28
C HIS A 480 11.69 -11.74 -27.16
N GLY A 481 11.48 -11.93 -28.48
CA GLY A 481 11.11 -10.88 -29.40
C GLY A 481 9.60 -10.68 -29.45
N PRO A 482 9.11 -9.42 -29.66
CA PRO A 482 7.69 -9.14 -29.77
C PRO A 482 7.09 -9.82 -31.00
N ILE A 483 5.90 -10.39 -30.85
CA ILE A 483 5.18 -11.04 -31.96
C ILE A 483 4.23 -10.06 -32.65
N PRO A 484 3.94 -10.25 -33.96
CA PRO A 484 2.99 -9.40 -34.67
C PRO A 484 1.55 -9.63 -34.20
N GLY A 485 0.69 -8.59 -34.27
CA GLY A 485 -0.75 -8.73 -34.07
C GLY A 485 -1.32 -9.75 -35.04
N GLY A 486 -2.29 -10.57 -34.58
CA GLY A 486 -2.87 -11.62 -35.39
C GLY A 486 -3.52 -12.73 -34.57
N VAL A 487 -3.93 -13.79 -35.28
CA VAL A 487 -4.56 -14.98 -34.67
C VAL A 487 -3.50 -16.06 -34.43
N TYR A 488 -3.51 -16.61 -33.21
CA TYR A 488 -2.63 -17.69 -32.79
C TYR A 488 -3.44 -18.90 -32.30
N LEU A 489 -2.79 -20.05 -32.28
CA LEU A 489 -3.34 -21.31 -31.82
C LEU A 489 -2.63 -21.68 -30.50
N LEU A 490 -3.37 -21.63 -29.41
CA LEU A 490 -2.95 -22.10 -28.09
C LEU A 490 -3.31 -23.59 -27.98
N SER A 491 -2.34 -24.45 -27.73
CA SER A 491 -2.55 -25.90 -27.58
C SER A 491 -2.03 -26.37 -26.22
N ILE A 492 -2.82 -27.17 -25.52
CA ILE A 492 -2.43 -27.91 -24.31
C ILE A 492 -2.44 -29.40 -24.55
N GLU A 493 -1.44 -30.09 -24.00
CA GLU A 493 -1.33 -31.54 -23.98
C GLU A 493 -1.01 -32.00 -22.54
N SER A 494 -1.76 -32.98 -22.01
CA SER A 494 -1.49 -33.65 -20.76
C SER A 494 -2.02 -35.09 -20.81
N GLY A 495 -1.15 -36.08 -20.73
CA GLY A 495 -1.50 -37.47 -20.93
C GLY A 495 -2.18 -37.70 -22.31
N ASN A 496 -3.43 -38.18 -22.27
CA ASN A 496 -4.24 -38.36 -23.47
C ASN A 496 -5.11 -37.14 -23.82
N PHE A 497 -5.09 -36.10 -22.99
CA PHE A 497 -5.86 -34.88 -23.23
C PHE A 497 -5.11 -33.98 -24.19
N ARG A 498 -5.82 -33.49 -25.20
CA ARG A 498 -5.34 -32.45 -26.11
C ARG A 498 -6.47 -31.49 -26.44
N LYS A 499 -6.18 -30.20 -26.33
CA LYS A 499 -7.13 -29.15 -26.67
C LYS A 499 -6.41 -27.98 -27.34
N THR A 500 -7.04 -27.41 -28.34
CA THR A 500 -6.55 -26.20 -29.03
C THR A 500 -7.66 -25.15 -29.09
N GLN A 501 -7.30 -23.90 -28.86
CA GLN A 501 -8.19 -22.74 -29.00
C GLN A 501 -7.52 -21.62 -29.80
N LYS A 502 -8.35 -20.76 -30.43
CA LYS A 502 -7.86 -19.56 -31.09
C LYS A 502 -7.81 -18.40 -30.13
N ILE A 503 -6.73 -17.66 -30.17
CA ILE A 503 -6.53 -16.41 -29.42
C ILE A 503 -6.11 -15.32 -30.40
N MET A 504 -6.54 -14.07 -30.15
CA MET A 504 -6.32 -12.95 -31.06
C MET A 504 -5.56 -11.83 -30.33
N LEU A 505 -4.33 -11.57 -30.80
CA LEU A 505 -3.54 -10.43 -30.34
C LEU A 505 -3.90 -9.19 -31.14
N LEU A 506 -4.32 -8.14 -30.48
CA LEU A 506 -4.44 -6.80 -31.03
C LEU A 506 -3.10 -6.06 -30.92
N LYS A 507 -2.88 -5.11 -31.79
CA LYS A 507 -1.75 -4.17 -31.68
C LYS A 507 -2.27 -2.84 -31.19
#